data_d0da6c1d4860ec254c41e0e6bd086071
#
_entry.id   d0da6c1d4860ec254c41e0e6bd086071
#
_cell.length_a   1.000
_cell.length_b   1.000
_cell.length_c   1.000
_cell.angle_alpha   90.00
_cell.angle_beta   90.00
_cell.angle_gamma   90.00
#
_symmetry.space_group_name_H-M   'P 1'
#
loop_
_entity.id
_entity.type
_entity.pdbx_description
1 polymer ?
#
loop_
_entity_poly.entity_id
_entity_poly.type
_entity_poly.pdbx_seq_one_letter_code
_entity_poly.pdbx_strand_id
1 'polypeptide(L)'
;TLMWHCCFPAECNDCNGSSIWTWKNRPPQLVWEELTTEGTRLNLQWKAQMNTVIPYLRQLRDARIPILWRPYHEMNGVWFWWCAKPGENGFKKLWIMTYDYLTRVHGLDNLLWVWNTNAPRDKQGDEAGPYADYYPGSEYVDILAADVYHRDYKQSHHDDLKALAGGKPIALGEVGQLPDPESYHNQPDWTWFMVWGYFINSQKSGKLDSVAAVRHIYDDPRTLTLDRIDFSDGTYRLRQ
;
A
#
# COMPACT_ATOMS: atom_id res chain seq x y z
N THR A 1 -3.38 -0.50 10.01
CA THR A 1 -2.52 -0.70 8.83
C THR A 1 -1.08 -0.39 9.21
N LEU A 2 -0.15 -1.29 8.87
CA LEU A 2 1.28 -1.06 8.98
C LEU A 2 1.88 -0.99 7.57
N MET A 3 2.62 0.06 7.32
CA MET A 3 3.39 0.30 6.11
C MET A 3 4.86 0.43 6.46
N TRP A 4 5.74 -0.03 5.59
CA TRP A 4 7.17 0.09 5.80
C TRP A 4 7.90 0.57 4.55
N HIS A 5 8.52 1.73 4.64
CA HIS A 5 9.44 2.25 3.65
C HIS A 5 10.83 1.63 3.90
N CYS A 6 11.03 0.40 3.45
CA CYS A 6 12.30 -0.27 3.64
C CYS A 6 13.38 0.30 2.72
N CYS A 7 14.58 0.44 3.25
CA CYS A 7 15.75 0.84 2.46
C CYS A 7 16.15 -0.27 1.49
N PHE A 8 16.83 0.09 0.42
CA PHE A 8 17.42 -0.91 -0.46
C PHE A 8 18.36 -1.83 0.35
N PRO A 9 18.27 -3.16 0.24
CA PRO A 9 18.95 -4.07 1.15
C PRO A 9 20.46 -3.91 1.24
N ALA A 10 21.13 -3.49 0.16
CA ALA A 10 22.56 -3.21 0.18
C ALA A 10 22.95 -1.98 1.04
N GLU A 11 21.98 -1.13 1.39
CA GLU A 11 22.19 0.15 2.10
C GLU A 11 21.56 0.15 3.51
N CYS A 12 21.20 -1.04 4.04
CA CYS A 12 20.51 -1.14 5.33
C CYS A 12 21.23 -0.53 6.51
N ASN A 13 22.57 -0.52 6.50
CA ASN A 13 23.37 0.02 7.60
C ASN A 13 23.32 1.55 7.66
N ASP A 14 23.08 2.20 6.52
CA ASP A 14 23.02 3.66 6.37
C ASP A 14 21.64 4.10 5.85
N CYS A 15 20.59 3.45 6.35
CA CYS A 15 19.22 3.66 5.90
C CYS A 15 18.78 5.12 6.08
N ASN A 16 18.53 5.78 4.98
CA ASN A 16 18.05 7.17 4.92
C ASN A 16 17.13 7.38 3.73
N GLY A 17 16.61 8.59 3.55
CA GLY A 17 15.69 8.88 2.45
C GLY A 17 16.23 8.52 1.07
N SER A 18 17.53 8.67 0.80
CA SER A 18 18.11 8.33 -0.51
C SER A 18 18.14 6.83 -0.78
N SER A 19 18.20 6.01 0.27
CA SER A 19 18.15 4.54 0.16
C SER A 19 16.76 3.99 -0.15
N ILE A 20 15.72 4.82 0.00
CA ILE A 20 14.32 4.48 -0.32
C ILE A 20 13.97 5.03 -1.70
N TRP A 21 14.32 6.29 -1.95
CA TRP A 21 14.02 7.00 -3.18
C TRP A 21 15.15 6.80 -4.19
N THR A 22 14.87 6.09 -5.25
CA THR A 22 15.88 5.80 -6.28
C THR A 22 15.53 6.40 -7.63
N TRP A 23 15.09 7.64 -7.64
CA TRP A 23 14.80 8.39 -8.88
C TRP A 23 15.89 8.26 -9.96
N LYS A 24 17.14 8.12 -9.52
CA LYS A 24 18.30 8.08 -10.41
C LYS A 24 18.95 6.70 -10.53
N ASN A 25 18.73 5.80 -9.58
CA ASN A 25 19.47 4.54 -9.47
C ASN A 25 18.53 3.36 -9.18
N ARG A 26 17.55 3.11 -10.07
CA ARG A 26 16.78 1.86 -9.99
C ARG A 26 17.74 0.68 -10.10
N PRO A 27 17.60 -0.36 -9.26
CA PRO A 27 18.49 -1.49 -9.36
C PRO A 27 18.47 -2.05 -10.79
N PRO A 28 19.62 -2.21 -11.46
CA PRO A 28 19.70 -2.88 -12.74
C PRO A 28 19.11 -4.30 -12.63
N GLN A 29 18.75 -4.89 -13.77
CA GLN A 29 18.12 -6.22 -13.79
C GLN A 29 18.98 -7.29 -13.10
N LEU A 30 20.28 -7.29 -13.28
CA LEU A 30 21.19 -8.23 -12.61
C LEU A 30 21.18 -8.10 -11.08
N VAL A 31 21.08 -6.87 -10.56
CA VAL A 31 20.98 -6.61 -9.11
C VAL A 31 19.61 -7.03 -8.60
N TRP A 32 18.56 -6.86 -9.38
CA TRP A 32 17.22 -7.35 -9.06
C TRP A 32 17.17 -8.88 -9.01
N GLU A 33 17.81 -9.55 -9.94
CA GLU A 33 17.94 -11.02 -9.95
C GLU A 33 18.74 -11.51 -8.74
N GLU A 34 19.84 -10.84 -8.37
CA GLU A 34 20.56 -11.15 -7.14
C GLU A 34 19.67 -11.02 -5.91
N LEU A 35 18.89 -9.95 -5.81
CA LEU A 35 17.94 -9.73 -4.71
C LEU A 35 16.90 -10.86 -4.59
N THR A 36 16.36 -11.28 -5.72
CA THR A 36 15.24 -12.22 -5.78
C THR A 36 15.66 -13.68 -5.99
N THR A 37 16.97 -13.99 -5.89
CA THR A 37 17.50 -15.35 -5.97
C THR A 37 17.96 -15.81 -4.58
N GLU A 38 17.39 -16.91 -4.13
CA GLU A 38 17.65 -17.49 -2.80
C GLU A 38 19.15 -17.74 -2.56
N GLY A 39 19.64 -17.33 -1.38
CA GLY A 39 21.00 -17.56 -0.91
C GLY A 39 22.06 -16.65 -1.51
N THR A 40 21.75 -15.77 -2.42
CA THR A 40 22.70 -14.78 -2.92
C THR A 40 23.02 -13.73 -1.84
N ARG A 41 24.10 -12.99 -1.99
CA ARG A 41 24.51 -11.98 -1.02
C ARG A 41 23.42 -10.95 -0.76
N LEU A 42 22.80 -10.42 -1.82
CA LEU A 42 21.76 -9.38 -1.67
C LEU A 42 20.46 -9.96 -1.10
N ASN A 43 20.09 -11.19 -1.45
CA ASN A 43 18.96 -11.90 -0.83
C ASN A 43 19.18 -12.11 0.68
N LEU A 44 20.38 -12.49 1.10
CA LEU A 44 20.71 -12.62 2.54
C LEU A 44 20.66 -11.29 3.28
N GLN A 45 21.08 -10.18 2.65
CA GLN A 45 20.93 -8.83 3.21
C GLN A 45 19.44 -8.44 3.34
N TRP A 46 18.61 -8.76 2.33
CA TRP A 46 17.18 -8.57 2.39
C TRP A 46 16.55 -9.38 3.54
N LYS A 47 16.92 -10.66 3.72
CA LYS A 47 16.45 -11.47 4.86
C LYS A 47 16.86 -10.86 6.19
N ALA A 48 18.09 -10.39 6.31
CA ALA A 48 18.56 -9.70 7.52
C ALA A 48 17.69 -8.47 7.82
N GLN A 49 17.32 -7.69 6.81
CA GLN A 49 16.41 -6.56 6.95
C GLN A 49 15.01 -7.01 7.38
N MET A 50 14.42 -8.03 6.76
CA MET A 50 13.12 -8.58 7.18
C MET A 50 13.16 -9.05 8.64
N ASN A 51 14.25 -9.66 9.06
CA ASN A 51 14.41 -10.14 10.43
C ASN A 51 14.37 -9.02 11.49
N THR A 52 14.57 -7.77 11.11
CA THR A 52 14.46 -6.64 12.06
C THR A 52 13.01 -6.35 12.47
N VAL A 53 12.02 -6.59 11.60
CA VAL A 53 10.61 -6.31 11.89
C VAL A 53 9.84 -7.53 12.40
N ILE A 54 10.31 -8.74 12.12
CA ILE A 54 9.64 -9.99 12.51
C ILE A 54 9.35 -10.08 14.02
N PRO A 55 10.24 -9.70 14.95
CA PRO A 55 9.94 -9.75 16.37
C PRO A 55 8.73 -8.91 16.77
N TYR A 56 8.54 -7.74 16.15
CA TYR A 56 7.41 -6.85 16.43
C TYR A 56 6.11 -7.42 15.84
N LEU A 57 6.17 -7.99 14.63
CA LEU A 57 5.00 -8.63 14.01
C LEU A 57 4.57 -9.87 14.82
N ARG A 58 5.52 -10.63 15.38
CA ARG A 58 5.25 -11.76 16.27
C ARG A 58 4.56 -11.33 17.56
N GLN A 59 4.96 -10.23 18.19
CA GLN A 59 4.28 -9.70 19.38
C GLN A 59 2.79 -9.46 19.10
N LEU A 60 2.47 -8.90 17.93
CA LEU A 60 1.09 -8.66 17.53
C LEU A 60 0.36 -9.98 17.21
N ARG A 61 1.01 -10.93 16.56
CA ARG A 61 0.46 -12.27 16.31
C ARG A 61 0.14 -12.97 17.62
N ASP A 62 1.08 -13.00 18.57
CA ASP A 62 0.92 -13.69 19.84
C ASP A 62 -0.17 -13.03 20.70
N ALA A 63 -0.38 -11.73 20.53
CA ALA A 63 -1.52 -10.99 21.08
C ALA A 63 -2.84 -11.16 20.28
N ARG A 64 -2.84 -11.96 19.20
CA ARG A 64 -3.98 -12.20 18.30
C ARG A 64 -4.52 -10.92 17.66
N ILE A 65 -3.62 -9.97 17.33
CA ILE A 65 -3.98 -8.73 16.67
C ILE A 65 -3.76 -8.90 15.16
N PRO A 66 -4.81 -8.84 14.32
CA PRO A 66 -4.67 -8.86 12.88
C PRO A 66 -4.03 -7.56 12.39
N ILE A 67 -3.21 -7.66 11.36
CA ILE A 67 -2.47 -6.53 10.80
C ILE A 67 -2.80 -6.40 9.32
N LEU A 68 -3.29 -5.25 8.90
CA LEU A 68 -3.29 -4.86 7.50
C LEU A 68 -1.82 -4.52 7.12
N TRP A 69 -1.13 -5.49 6.52
CA TRP A 69 0.28 -5.38 6.16
C TRP A 69 0.44 -4.85 4.74
N ARG A 70 1.02 -3.68 4.57
CA ARG A 70 1.13 -2.93 3.32
C ARG A 70 2.61 -2.65 2.97
N PRO A 71 3.42 -3.68 2.63
CA PRO A 71 4.80 -3.50 2.21
C PRO A 71 4.88 -3.03 0.75
N TYR A 72 5.95 -2.35 0.39
CA TYR A 72 6.30 -2.02 -1.01
C TYR A 72 5.16 -1.37 -1.81
N HIS A 73 4.43 -0.44 -1.20
CA HIS A 73 3.34 0.27 -1.88
C HIS A 73 3.82 1.02 -3.12
N GLU A 74 2.88 1.35 -4.01
CA GLU A 74 3.12 2.13 -5.23
C GLU A 74 4.18 1.52 -6.18
N MET A 75 4.30 0.20 -6.20
CA MET A 75 5.31 -0.52 -6.98
C MET A 75 5.23 -0.28 -8.48
N ASN A 76 4.08 0.13 -8.97
CA ASN A 76 3.85 0.46 -10.38
C ASN A 76 4.28 1.89 -10.75
N GLY A 77 4.71 2.69 -9.76
CA GLY A 77 5.29 4.01 -9.96
C GLY A 77 6.76 3.97 -10.36
N VAL A 78 7.44 5.10 -10.20
CA VAL A 78 8.84 5.27 -10.64
C VAL A 78 9.79 5.76 -9.55
N TRP A 79 9.33 5.97 -8.32
CA TRP A 79 10.03 6.72 -7.27
C TRP A 79 10.71 5.90 -6.17
N PHE A 80 10.29 4.65 -5.89
CA PHE A 80 10.96 3.78 -4.94
C PHE A 80 11.89 2.78 -5.63
N TRP A 81 12.86 2.24 -4.89
CA TRP A 81 13.80 1.25 -5.45
C TRP A 81 13.09 -0.04 -5.94
N TRP A 82 11.93 -0.37 -5.38
CA TRP A 82 11.09 -1.51 -5.79
C TRP A 82 10.16 -1.22 -6.95
N CYS A 83 10.09 0.03 -7.41
CA CYS A 83 9.20 0.46 -8.50
C CYS A 83 9.68 0.07 -9.90
N ALA A 84 8.74 0.15 -10.85
CA ALA A 84 8.98 -0.02 -12.28
C ALA A 84 9.67 -1.34 -12.66
N LYS A 85 9.24 -2.42 -12.02
CA LYS A 85 9.66 -3.78 -12.30
C LYS A 85 8.44 -4.64 -12.67
N PRO A 86 7.82 -4.44 -13.87
CA PRO A 86 6.65 -5.20 -14.29
C PRO A 86 7.00 -6.67 -14.60
N GLY A 87 5.97 -7.50 -14.67
CA GLY A 87 6.06 -8.89 -15.12
C GLY A 87 6.53 -9.89 -14.05
N GLU A 88 6.60 -11.15 -14.45
CA GLU A 88 6.80 -12.29 -13.54
C GLU A 88 8.16 -12.26 -12.82
N ASN A 89 9.22 -11.83 -13.50
CA ASN A 89 10.57 -11.73 -12.91
C ASN A 89 10.83 -10.37 -12.26
N GLY A 90 9.79 -9.55 -12.17
CA GLY A 90 9.83 -8.22 -11.58
C GLY A 90 9.31 -8.18 -10.15
N PHE A 91 8.48 -7.20 -9.87
CA PHE A 91 7.90 -6.97 -8.54
C PHE A 91 7.11 -8.16 -8.01
N LYS A 92 6.38 -8.87 -8.87
CA LYS A 92 5.64 -10.08 -8.47
C LYS A 92 6.52 -11.07 -7.72
N LYS A 93 7.75 -11.31 -8.21
CA LYS A 93 8.72 -12.21 -7.58
C LYS A 93 9.16 -11.72 -6.20
N LEU A 94 9.41 -10.41 -6.03
CA LEU A 94 9.74 -9.81 -4.73
C LEU A 94 8.58 -9.96 -3.74
N TRP A 95 7.35 -9.71 -4.20
CA TRP A 95 6.16 -9.84 -3.37
C TRP A 95 5.96 -11.28 -2.87
N ILE A 96 5.98 -12.25 -3.79
CA ILE A 96 5.83 -13.67 -3.47
C ILE A 96 6.93 -14.13 -2.49
N MET A 97 8.18 -13.75 -2.75
CA MET A 97 9.30 -14.05 -1.85
C MET A 97 9.06 -13.47 -0.45
N THR A 98 8.52 -12.26 -0.35
CA THR A 98 8.22 -11.60 0.94
C THR A 98 7.07 -12.31 1.66
N TYR A 99 6.01 -12.65 0.93
CA TYR A 99 4.89 -13.41 1.45
C TYR A 99 5.35 -14.75 2.02
N ASP A 100 6.10 -15.51 1.24
CA ASP A 100 6.59 -16.84 1.64
C ASP A 100 7.48 -16.73 2.87
N TYR A 101 8.37 -15.75 2.91
CA TYR A 101 9.29 -15.57 4.03
C TYR A 101 8.56 -15.21 5.32
N LEU A 102 7.66 -14.24 5.28
CA LEU A 102 6.94 -13.80 6.49
C LEU A 102 5.86 -14.79 6.91
N THR A 103 5.07 -15.30 5.97
CA THR A 103 3.91 -16.15 6.29
C THR A 103 4.31 -17.61 6.44
N ARG A 104 5.03 -18.21 5.46
CA ARG A 104 5.32 -19.64 5.46
C ARG A 104 6.54 -19.99 6.31
N VAL A 105 7.64 -19.21 6.21
CA VAL A 105 8.86 -19.49 6.97
C VAL A 105 8.74 -19.02 8.43
N HIS A 106 8.20 -17.82 8.66
CA HIS A 106 8.12 -17.24 10.01
C HIS A 106 6.76 -17.43 10.70
N GLY A 107 5.75 -18.01 10.03
CA GLY A 107 4.45 -18.32 10.61
C GLY A 107 3.66 -17.09 11.05
N LEU A 108 3.78 -15.97 10.32
CA LEU A 108 3.03 -14.75 10.60
C LEU A 108 1.66 -14.83 9.92
N ASP A 109 0.74 -15.56 10.55
CA ASP A 109 -0.62 -15.85 10.08
C ASP A 109 -1.65 -14.77 10.42
N ASN A 110 -1.22 -13.74 11.13
CA ASN A 110 -2.03 -12.56 11.48
C ASN A 110 -1.92 -11.41 10.46
N LEU A 111 -1.17 -11.59 9.37
CA LEU A 111 -1.00 -10.58 8.34
C LEU A 111 -2.11 -10.70 7.29
N LEU A 112 -2.88 -9.62 7.11
CA LEU A 112 -3.76 -9.42 5.96
C LEU A 112 -2.98 -8.63 4.92
N TRP A 113 -2.68 -9.25 3.80
CA TRP A 113 -1.78 -8.71 2.77
C TRP A 113 -2.48 -7.68 1.90
N VAL A 114 -2.09 -6.42 2.08
CA VAL A 114 -2.61 -5.28 1.32
C VAL A 114 -1.66 -4.97 0.16
N TRP A 115 -2.02 -5.38 -1.04
CA TRP A 115 -1.29 -5.04 -2.26
C TRP A 115 -1.74 -3.64 -2.73
N ASN A 116 -0.86 -2.66 -2.58
CA ASN A 116 -1.19 -1.26 -2.75
C ASN A 116 -0.40 -0.61 -3.90
N THR A 117 -1.10 -0.25 -4.93
CA THR A 117 -0.55 0.42 -6.12
C THR A 117 -0.72 1.94 -6.05
N ASN A 118 -0.14 2.66 -7.01
CA ASN A 118 -0.59 4.01 -7.37
C ASN A 118 -1.63 3.92 -8.49
N ALA A 119 -2.62 4.80 -8.53
CA ALA A 119 -3.53 4.92 -9.65
C ALA A 119 -2.74 5.15 -10.96
N PRO A 120 -2.98 4.35 -12.01
CA PRO A 120 -2.20 4.43 -13.26
C PRO A 120 -2.26 5.83 -13.89
N ARG A 121 -1.12 6.34 -14.30
CA ARG A 121 -1.01 7.64 -14.96
C ARG A 121 0.22 7.73 -15.87
N ASP A 122 0.07 8.49 -16.93
CA ASP A 122 1.12 8.82 -17.88
C ASP A 122 1.48 10.31 -17.74
N LYS A 123 2.36 10.60 -16.79
CA LYS A 123 2.86 11.95 -16.55
C LYS A 123 4.36 11.88 -16.37
N GLN A 124 5.09 12.54 -17.25
CA GLN A 124 6.55 12.50 -17.27
C GLN A 124 7.17 12.73 -15.88
N GLY A 125 7.96 11.77 -15.40
CA GLY A 125 8.63 11.78 -14.12
C GLY A 125 7.74 11.40 -12.93
N ASP A 126 6.46 11.05 -13.18
CA ASP A 126 5.45 10.68 -12.21
C ASP A 126 4.53 9.58 -12.78
N GLU A 127 5.14 8.68 -13.57
CA GLU A 127 4.43 7.61 -14.25
C GLU A 127 4.05 6.49 -13.28
N ALA A 128 2.88 5.89 -13.49
CA ALA A 128 2.45 4.67 -12.83
C ALA A 128 1.80 3.73 -13.84
N GLY A 129 2.34 2.50 -13.93
CA GLY A 129 1.91 1.51 -14.91
C GLY A 129 0.57 0.84 -14.56
N PRO A 130 0.04 0.01 -15.48
CA PRO A 130 -1.19 -0.73 -15.27
C PRO A 130 -1.11 -1.68 -14.06
N TYR A 131 -2.21 -1.87 -13.37
CA TYR A 131 -2.30 -2.74 -12.19
C TYR A 131 -1.87 -4.18 -12.48
N ALA A 132 -2.38 -4.77 -13.56
CA ALA A 132 -2.19 -6.17 -13.91
C ALA A 132 -0.71 -6.57 -14.10
N ASP A 133 0.13 -5.63 -14.53
CA ASP A 133 1.56 -5.89 -14.78
C ASP A 133 2.33 -6.22 -13.49
N TYR A 134 1.78 -5.83 -12.32
CA TYR A 134 2.40 -5.97 -11.01
C TYR A 134 1.64 -6.90 -10.06
N TYR A 135 0.46 -7.37 -10.43
CA TYR A 135 -0.37 -8.20 -9.56
C TYR A 135 0.18 -9.61 -9.41
N PRO A 136 0.53 -10.05 -8.17
CA PRO A 136 1.23 -11.31 -7.97
C PRO A 136 0.33 -12.55 -7.99
N GLY A 137 -0.99 -12.36 -8.04
CA GLY A 137 -1.97 -13.43 -7.95
C GLY A 137 -2.82 -13.37 -6.68
N SER A 138 -4.04 -13.90 -6.77
CA SER A 138 -5.02 -13.76 -5.69
C SER A 138 -4.65 -14.54 -4.42
N GLU A 139 -3.84 -15.58 -4.54
CA GLU A 139 -3.36 -16.38 -3.42
C GLU A 139 -2.37 -15.64 -2.49
N TYR A 140 -1.79 -14.54 -2.96
CA TYR A 140 -0.80 -13.75 -2.22
C TYR A 140 -1.33 -12.40 -1.73
N VAL A 141 -2.62 -12.13 -1.91
CA VAL A 141 -3.21 -10.82 -1.64
C VAL A 141 -4.57 -11.00 -0.97
N ASP A 142 -4.84 -10.31 0.12
CA ASP A 142 -6.15 -10.30 0.79
C ASP A 142 -6.97 -9.07 0.38
N ILE A 143 -6.32 -7.93 0.18
CA ILE A 143 -6.94 -6.64 -0.09
C ILE A 143 -6.13 -5.94 -1.18
N LEU A 144 -6.80 -5.32 -2.14
CA LEU A 144 -6.16 -4.47 -3.14
C LEU A 144 -6.41 -2.99 -2.81
N ALA A 145 -5.39 -2.16 -2.93
CA ALA A 145 -5.54 -0.74 -2.68
C ALA A 145 -4.87 0.11 -3.77
N ALA A 146 -5.36 1.32 -3.94
CA ALA A 146 -4.76 2.31 -4.83
C ALA A 146 -4.52 3.63 -4.09
N ASP A 147 -3.38 4.27 -4.37
CA ASP A 147 -3.06 5.61 -3.92
C ASP A 147 -3.48 6.60 -5.01
N VAL A 148 -4.31 7.57 -4.65
CA VAL A 148 -4.86 8.56 -5.58
C VAL A 148 -4.45 9.96 -5.14
N TYR A 149 -3.64 10.61 -5.97
CA TYR A 149 -3.21 11.98 -5.77
C TYR A 149 -3.75 12.89 -6.87
N HIS A 150 -3.67 14.20 -6.67
CA HIS A 150 -4.08 15.22 -7.65
C HIS A 150 -5.56 15.19 -8.04
N ARG A 151 -6.43 14.63 -7.19
CA ARG A 151 -7.87 14.41 -7.46
C ARG A 151 -8.12 13.57 -8.71
N ASP A 152 -7.20 12.67 -9.07
CA ASP A 152 -7.31 11.85 -10.29
C ASP A 152 -8.20 10.62 -10.06
N TYR A 153 -9.44 10.85 -9.61
CA TYR A 153 -10.44 9.80 -9.35
C TYR A 153 -11.16 9.34 -10.63
N LYS A 154 -10.40 8.83 -11.61
CA LYS A 154 -11.00 8.25 -12.80
C LYS A 154 -11.80 7.00 -12.44
N GLN A 155 -12.96 6.83 -13.09
CA GLN A 155 -13.78 5.63 -12.90
C GLN A 155 -13.00 4.35 -13.24
N SER A 156 -12.14 4.39 -14.26
CA SER A 156 -11.27 3.28 -14.63
C SER A 156 -10.33 2.83 -13.51
N HIS A 157 -9.85 3.74 -12.66
CA HIS A 157 -8.98 3.35 -11.53
C HIS A 157 -9.70 2.44 -10.52
N HIS A 158 -10.98 2.73 -10.27
CA HIS A 158 -11.85 1.91 -9.44
C HIS A 158 -12.22 0.59 -10.12
N ASP A 159 -12.73 0.67 -11.36
CA ASP A 159 -13.30 -0.48 -12.05
C ASP A 159 -12.24 -1.53 -12.40
N ASP A 160 -11.06 -1.09 -12.85
CA ASP A 160 -9.94 -1.99 -13.16
C ASP A 160 -9.39 -2.67 -11.90
N LEU A 161 -9.29 -1.94 -10.78
CA LEU A 161 -8.86 -2.52 -9.51
C LEU A 161 -9.89 -3.51 -8.97
N LYS A 162 -11.17 -3.16 -9.04
CA LYS A 162 -12.28 -4.04 -8.64
C LYS A 162 -12.35 -5.30 -9.48
N ALA A 163 -12.17 -5.19 -10.79
CA ALA A 163 -12.12 -6.35 -11.68
C ALA A 163 -10.95 -7.27 -11.33
N LEU A 164 -9.75 -6.70 -11.07
CA LEU A 164 -8.56 -7.45 -10.69
C LEU A 164 -8.72 -8.12 -9.31
N ALA A 165 -9.45 -7.49 -8.40
CA ALA A 165 -9.68 -7.99 -7.05
C ALA A 165 -10.51 -9.28 -7.00
N GLY A 166 -11.36 -9.54 -8.02
CA GLY A 166 -12.13 -10.79 -8.10
C GLY A 166 -13.05 -11.04 -6.90
N GLY A 167 -13.62 -9.98 -6.32
CA GLY A 167 -14.50 -10.04 -5.14
C GLY A 167 -13.81 -9.80 -3.80
N LYS A 168 -12.50 -9.61 -3.77
CA LYS A 168 -11.78 -9.16 -2.55
C LYS A 168 -12.04 -7.67 -2.29
N PRO A 169 -11.90 -7.20 -1.04
CA PRO A 169 -12.04 -5.78 -0.72
C PRO A 169 -11.06 -4.92 -1.51
N ILE A 170 -11.51 -3.75 -1.95
CA ILE A 170 -10.65 -2.70 -2.51
C ILE A 170 -10.66 -1.46 -1.63
N ALA A 171 -9.58 -0.69 -1.65
CA ALA A 171 -9.43 0.48 -0.79
C ALA A 171 -8.65 1.62 -1.44
N LEU A 172 -8.84 2.83 -0.92
CA LEU A 172 -7.95 3.96 -1.16
C LEU A 172 -6.84 3.93 -0.10
N GLY A 173 -5.68 3.39 -0.47
CA GLY A 173 -4.56 3.21 0.44
C GLY A 173 -3.98 4.53 0.93
N GLU A 174 -3.90 5.50 0.02
CA GLU A 174 -3.57 6.90 0.29
C GLU A 174 -4.37 7.82 -0.61
N VAL A 175 -4.75 8.96 -0.09
CA VAL A 175 -5.30 10.03 -0.91
C VAL A 175 -4.62 11.36 -0.61
N GLY A 176 -4.31 12.12 -1.66
CA GLY A 176 -3.82 13.48 -1.51
C GLY A 176 -4.96 14.41 -1.13
N GLN A 177 -5.91 14.58 -2.02
CA GLN A 177 -7.17 15.26 -1.75
C GLN A 177 -8.29 14.22 -1.70
N LEU A 178 -9.28 14.46 -0.86
CA LEU A 178 -10.47 13.63 -0.75
C LEU A 178 -11.24 13.56 -2.09
N PRO A 179 -11.91 12.45 -2.40
CA PRO A 179 -12.76 12.36 -3.57
C PRO A 179 -13.85 13.43 -3.51
N ASP A 180 -14.22 13.97 -4.67
CA ASP A 180 -15.41 14.81 -4.75
C ASP A 180 -16.68 13.98 -4.57
N PRO A 181 -17.84 14.64 -4.32
CA PRO A 181 -19.09 13.94 -4.05
C PRO A 181 -19.53 12.99 -5.17
N GLU A 182 -19.27 13.34 -6.43
CA GLU A 182 -19.63 12.51 -7.58
C GLU A 182 -18.76 11.26 -7.64
N SER A 183 -17.43 11.40 -7.55
CA SER A 183 -16.50 10.29 -7.50
C SER A 183 -16.78 9.36 -6.31
N TYR A 184 -17.07 9.92 -5.13
CA TYR A 184 -17.41 9.15 -3.93
C TYR A 184 -18.73 8.38 -4.08
N HIS A 185 -19.68 8.92 -4.87
CA HIS A 185 -20.95 8.24 -5.17
C HIS A 185 -20.77 7.14 -6.23
N ASN A 186 -20.03 7.42 -7.29
CA ASN A 186 -19.88 6.53 -8.44
C ASN A 186 -18.89 5.38 -8.23
N GLN A 187 -18.05 5.47 -7.17
CA GLN A 187 -17.06 4.48 -6.79
C GLN A 187 -17.35 3.88 -5.40
N PRO A 188 -18.47 3.14 -5.23
CA PRO A 188 -19.00 2.78 -3.92
C PRO A 188 -18.26 1.64 -3.21
N ASP A 189 -17.34 0.94 -3.90
CA ASP A 189 -16.73 -0.29 -3.40
C ASP A 189 -15.46 -0.04 -2.55
N TRP A 190 -15.01 1.22 -2.42
CA TRP A 190 -13.89 1.54 -1.55
C TRP A 190 -14.23 1.26 -0.09
N THR A 191 -13.54 0.29 0.54
CA THR A 191 -13.80 -0.11 1.93
C THR A 191 -13.25 0.85 2.96
N TRP A 192 -12.17 1.52 2.65
CA TRP A 192 -11.63 2.64 3.45
C TRP A 192 -10.87 3.62 2.57
N PHE A 193 -10.55 4.77 3.13
CA PHE A 193 -9.57 5.71 2.61
C PHE A 193 -8.63 6.17 3.73
N MET A 194 -7.39 6.52 3.36
CA MET A 194 -6.44 7.17 4.25
C MET A 194 -5.98 8.48 3.60
N VAL A 195 -6.16 9.57 4.31
CA VAL A 195 -5.67 10.89 3.90
C VAL A 195 -4.55 11.33 4.83
N TRP A 196 -3.46 11.81 4.28
CA TRP A 196 -2.39 12.40 5.07
C TRP A 196 -2.86 13.67 5.76
N GLY A 197 -2.58 13.81 7.06
CA GLY A 197 -2.98 14.96 7.86
C GLY A 197 -2.55 16.31 7.29
N TYR A 198 -1.45 16.34 6.53
CA TYR A 198 -1.02 17.53 5.80
C TYR A 198 -2.08 18.07 4.84
N PHE A 199 -2.81 17.20 4.15
CA PHE A 199 -3.80 17.61 3.14
C PHE A 199 -5.10 18.14 3.73
N ILE A 200 -5.42 17.81 4.98
CA ILE A 200 -6.64 18.28 5.66
C ILE A 200 -6.39 19.35 6.72
N ASN A 201 -5.14 19.55 7.15
CA ASN A 201 -4.83 20.45 8.29
C ASN A 201 -3.93 21.64 7.90
N SER A 202 -3.34 21.70 6.73
CA SER A 202 -2.42 22.78 6.38
C SER A 202 -3.14 23.91 5.64
N GLN A 203 -3.25 25.06 6.24
CA GLN A 203 -3.80 26.28 5.61
C GLN A 203 -2.85 26.94 4.60
N LYS A 204 -1.67 26.34 4.33
CA LYS A 204 -0.56 27.04 3.65
C LYS A 204 -0.44 26.84 2.14
N SER A 205 -1.19 25.96 1.52
CA SER A 205 -0.83 25.57 0.13
C SER A 205 -2.02 25.52 -0.81
N GLY A 206 -3.00 26.20 -0.88
CA GLY A 206 -4.05 26.18 -1.95
C GLY A 206 -4.34 24.81 -2.66
N LYS A 207 -3.61 23.75 -2.26
CA LYS A 207 -3.71 22.39 -2.74
C LYS A 207 -4.57 21.50 -1.83
N LEU A 208 -5.13 22.08 -0.78
CA LEU A 208 -5.84 21.36 0.26
C LEU A 208 -7.32 21.30 0.00
N ASP A 209 -7.94 20.30 0.61
CA ASP A 209 -9.38 20.24 0.67
C ASP A 209 -9.93 21.38 1.55
N SER A 210 -11.01 21.99 1.12
CA SER A 210 -11.72 22.94 1.94
C SER A 210 -12.35 22.24 3.15
N VAL A 211 -12.58 22.96 4.24
CA VAL A 211 -13.31 22.44 5.41
C VAL A 211 -14.67 21.85 5.00
N ALA A 212 -15.34 22.46 4.03
CA ALA A 212 -16.61 21.93 3.49
C ALA A 212 -16.43 20.59 2.80
N ALA A 213 -15.38 20.40 1.98
CA ALA A 213 -15.09 19.13 1.32
C ALA A 213 -14.75 18.02 2.33
N VAL A 214 -13.94 18.34 3.35
CA VAL A 214 -13.61 17.41 4.43
C VAL A 214 -14.89 16.98 5.16
N ARG A 215 -15.72 17.94 5.59
CA ARG A 215 -16.99 17.65 6.26
C ARG A 215 -17.92 16.82 5.39
N HIS A 216 -18.01 17.13 4.09
CA HIS A 216 -18.88 16.38 3.18
C HIS A 216 -18.58 14.86 3.21
N ILE A 217 -17.31 14.49 3.21
CA ILE A 217 -16.91 13.08 3.24
C ILE A 217 -17.03 12.46 4.64
N TYR A 218 -16.55 13.15 5.68
CA TYR A 218 -16.55 12.60 7.04
C TYR A 218 -17.95 12.58 7.69
N ASP A 219 -18.83 13.48 7.30
CA ASP A 219 -20.22 13.52 7.78
C ASP A 219 -21.17 12.66 6.93
N ASP A 220 -20.72 12.12 5.80
CA ASP A 220 -21.53 11.21 4.96
C ASP A 220 -21.92 9.97 5.78
N PRO A 221 -23.18 9.53 5.76
CA PRO A 221 -23.64 8.38 6.53
C PRO A 221 -22.95 7.05 6.13
N ARG A 222 -22.35 6.97 4.96
CA ARG A 222 -21.56 5.80 4.49
C ARG A 222 -20.14 5.78 5.07
N THR A 223 -19.63 6.91 5.56
CA THR A 223 -18.30 6.99 6.17
C THR A 223 -18.39 6.62 7.65
N LEU A 224 -17.76 5.51 8.02
CA LEU A 224 -17.66 5.08 9.41
C LEU A 224 -16.39 5.66 10.02
N THR A 225 -16.57 6.53 11.00
CA THR A 225 -15.50 7.07 11.85
C THR A 225 -15.51 6.38 13.21
N LEU A 226 -14.41 6.45 13.96
CA LEU A 226 -14.25 5.73 15.22
C LEU A 226 -15.31 6.11 16.26
N ASP A 227 -15.77 7.35 16.28
CA ASP A 227 -16.84 7.83 17.16
C ASP A 227 -18.22 7.25 16.84
N ARG A 228 -18.42 6.71 15.63
CA ARG A 228 -19.65 6.02 15.20
C ARG A 228 -19.65 4.52 15.52
N ILE A 229 -18.57 3.99 16.08
CA ILE A 229 -18.46 2.58 16.40
C ILE A 229 -18.39 2.41 17.91
N ASP A 230 -19.21 1.52 18.47
CA ASP A 230 -19.16 1.12 19.86
C ASP A 230 -18.37 -0.18 20.02
N PHE A 231 -17.40 -0.17 20.92
CA PHE A 231 -16.54 -1.30 21.27
C PHE A 231 -16.70 -1.73 22.73
N SER A 232 -17.66 -1.17 23.44
CA SER A 232 -17.75 -1.25 24.92
C SER A 232 -17.95 -2.68 25.46
N ASP A 233 -18.50 -3.60 24.66
CA ASP A 233 -18.76 -4.99 25.05
C ASP A 233 -17.84 -6.02 24.36
N GLY A 234 -16.76 -5.56 23.72
CA GLY A 234 -15.84 -6.42 22.97
C GLY A 234 -16.36 -6.84 21.59
N THR A 235 -17.52 -6.34 21.18
CA THR A 235 -18.06 -6.46 19.82
C THR A 235 -18.11 -5.11 19.12
N TYR A 236 -18.32 -5.10 17.79
CA TYR A 236 -18.47 -3.85 17.04
C TYR A 236 -19.94 -3.60 16.79
N ARG A 237 -20.44 -2.45 17.18
CA ARG A 237 -21.79 -1.99 16.87
C ARG A 237 -21.75 -0.56 16.36
N LEU A 238 -22.63 -0.25 15.43
CA LEU A 238 -22.87 1.15 15.07
C LEU A 238 -23.58 1.82 16.26
N ARG A 239 -23.08 2.98 16.68
CA ARG A 239 -23.80 3.83 17.61
C ARG A 239 -25.07 4.32 16.95
N GLN A 240 -26.17 4.15 17.64
CA GLN A 240 -27.48 4.64 17.22
C GLN A 240 -27.58 6.16 17.39
#